data_632cfae1cfbcf4c5cb9f8360abc6c521
#
_entry.id   632cfae1cfbcf4c5cb9f8360abc6c521
#
_cell.length_a   1.000
_cell.length_b   1.000
_cell.length_c   1.000
_cell.angle_alpha   90.00
_cell.angle_beta   90.00
_cell.angle_gamma   90.00
#
_symmetry.space_group_name_H-M   'P 1'
#
loop_
_entity.id
_entity.type
_entity.pdbx_description
1 polymer ?
#
loop_
_entity_poly.entity_id
_entity_poly.type
_entity_poly.pdbx_seq_one_letter_code
_entity_poly.pdbx_strand_id
1 'polypeptide(L)'
;GDDHDENLVNRVCEQALTDRIRGPQDRQRLPLRARLGVQNAKVLSIIELMEANLSEPLSLLDIADDVDLSRRQIERLFRQEMGRSPARYYLEIRVDRARHLLIQSSLPVVEVAVACGFVSASHFSKCYREIYGRSPQQERIDRKQPLAA
;
A
#
# COMPACT_ATOMS: atom_id res chain seq x y z
N GLY A 1 -17.45 -9.16 7.64
CA GLY A 1 -17.51 -9.53 7.34
C GLY A 1 -17.63 -9.90 7.20
N ASP A 2 -17.30 -10.14 7.50
CA ASP A 2 -17.25 -10.58 7.10
C ASP A 2 -17.40 -11.09 6.63
N ASP A 3 -17.37 -11.40 6.44
CA ASP A 3 -17.30 -11.75 5.60
C ASP A 3 -17.79 -11.40 5.19
N HIS A 4 -18.10 -11.19 5.82
CA HIS A 4 -18.35 -10.70 5.12
C HIS A 4 -18.11 -9.97 5.04
N ASP A 5 -17.95 -10.34 5.84
CA ASP A 5 -17.40 -9.32 5.56
C ASP A 5 -16.10 -9.28 5.13
N GLU A 6 -15.39 -10.15 5.58
CA GLU A 6 -14.15 -10.27 5.02
C GLU A 6 -14.20 -10.42 3.52
N ASN A 7 -15.09 -11.15 3.08
CA ASN A 7 -15.38 -11.17 1.69
C ASN A 7 -15.71 -9.82 1.15
N LEU A 8 -16.42 -9.06 1.95
CA LEU A 8 -16.73 -7.72 1.57
C LEU A 8 -15.48 -6.90 1.35
N VAL A 9 -14.54 -7.04 2.26
CA VAL A 9 -13.31 -6.29 2.12
C VAL A 9 -12.58 -6.70 0.86
N ASN A 10 -12.49 -7.96 0.60
CA ASN A 10 -11.83 -8.41 -0.60
C ASN A 10 -12.48 -7.88 -1.85
N ARG A 11 -13.78 -7.94 -1.90
CA ARG A 11 -14.45 -7.46 -3.08
C ARG A 11 -14.29 -5.98 -3.23
N VAL A 12 -14.35 -5.26 -2.12
CA VAL A 12 -14.16 -3.83 -2.19
C VAL A 12 -12.76 -3.50 -2.66
N CYS A 13 -11.79 -4.17 -2.12
CA CYS A 13 -10.43 -3.95 -2.56
C CYS A 13 -10.28 -4.21 -4.02
N GLU A 14 -10.81 -5.30 -4.47
CA GLU A 14 -10.66 -5.63 -5.86
C GLU A 14 -11.40 -4.66 -6.73
N GLN A 15 -12.58 -4.29 -6.35
CA GLN A 15 -13.32 -3.38 -7.18
C GLN A 15 -12.82 -1.97 -7.07
N ALA A 16 -12.48 -1.54 -5.88
CA ALA A 16 -11.98 -0.20 -5.71
C ALA A 16 -10.62 -0.03 -6.31
N LEU A 17 -9.76 -1.02 -6.12
CA LEU A 17 -8.41 -0.92 -6.65
C LEU A 17 -8.34 -1.36 -8.07
N THR A 18 -8.94 -2.47 -8.37
CA THR A 18 -8.77 -3.05 -9.68
C THR A 18 -9.63 -2.40 -10.70
N ASP A 19 -10.75 -1.84 -10.30
CA ASP A 19 -11.55 -1.12 -11.26
C ASP A 19 -10.78 0.05 -11.83
N ARG A 20 -10.04 0.70 -10.97
CA ARG A 20 -9.28 1.85 -11.40
C ARG A 20 -8.03 1.47 -12.13
N ILE A 21 -7.41 0.43 -11.69
CA ILE A 21 -6.17 -0.01 -12.28
C ILE A 21 -6.30 -1.38 -12.83
N ARG A 22 -7.51 -1.73 -13.12
CA ARG A 22 -7.77 -3.03 -13.64
C ARG A 22 -6.89 -3.30 -14.82
N GLY A 23 -6.14 -4.28 -14.76
CA GLY A 23 -5.28 -4.61 -15.82
C GLY A 23 -4.81 -6.02 -15.64
N PRO A 24 -4.00 -6.46 -16.54
CA PRO A 24 -3.51 -7.83 -16.44
C PRO A 24 -2.84 -8.14 -15.14
N GLN A 25 -2.13 -7.16 -14.59
CA GLN A 25 -1.40 -7.44 -13.37
C GLN A 25 -2.32 -7.68 -12.19
N ASP A 26 -3.49 -7.04 -12.19
CA ASP A 26 -4.43 -7.30 -11.11
C ASP A 26 -4.94 -8.71 -11.18
N ARG A 27 -5.24 -9.16 -12.36
CA ARG A 27 -5.73 -10.52 -12.51
C ARG A 27 -4.67 -11.55 -12.25
N GLN A 28 -3.42 -11.16 -12.41
CA GLN A 28 -2.32 -12.07 -12.20
C GLN A 28 -1.76 -12.02 -10.80
N ARG A 29 -2.30 -11.16 -9.94
CA ARG A 29 -1.83 -11.09 -8.57
C ARG A 29 -2.20 -12.37 -7.85
N LEU A 30 -1.23 -12.90 -7.15
CA LEU A 30 -1.48 -14.04 -6.30
C LEU A 30 -2.31 -13.63 -5.11
N PRO A 31 -3.01 -14.56 -4.49
CA PRO A 31 -3.69 -14.26 -3.24
C PRO A 31 -2.70 -13.64 -2.26
N LEU A 32 -3.21 -12.76 -1.43
CA LEU A 32 -2.38 -12.02 -0.50
C LEU A 32 -1.52 -12.94 0.34
N ARG A 33 -2.12 -14.01 0.85
CA ARG A 33 -1.38 -14.95 1.68
C ARG A 33 -0.18 -15.54 0.93
N ALA A 34 -0.39 -15.90 -0.34
CA ALA A 34 0.69 -16.48 -1.12
C ALA A 34 1.77 -15.48 -1.43
N ARG A 35 1.37 -14.23 -1.75
CA ARG A 35 2.35 -13.19 -2.06
C ARG A 35 3.27 -12.89 -0.90
N LEU A 36 2.71 -12.86 0.30
CA LEU A 36 3.46 -12.44 1.47
C LEU A 36 4.00 -13.58 2.28
N GLY A 37 3.53 -14.79 2.03
CA GLY A 37 3.96 -15.91 2.84
C GLY A 37 3.48 -15.84 4.27
N VAL A 38 2.44 -15.05 4.54
CA VAL A 38 1.94 -14.85 5.88
C VAL A 38 0.74 -15.74 6.10
N GLN A 39 0.70 -16.39 7.27
CA GLN A 39 -0.39 -17.31 7.61
C GLN A 39 -1.40 -16.72 8.57
N ASN A 40 -1.05 -15.67 9.29
CA ASN A 40 -1.92 -15.13 10.32
C ASN A 40 -3.08 -14.37 9.70
N ALA A 41 -4.31 -14.85 9.95
CA ALA A 41 -5.48 -14.25 9.34
C ALA A 41 -5.72 -12.81 9.76
N LYS A 42 -5.39 -12.48 11.02
CA LYS A 42 -5.57 -11.10 11.47
C LYS A 42 -4.62 -10.15 10.75
N VAL A 43 -3.38 -10.57 10.57
CA VAL A 43 -2.42 -9.75 9.85
C VAL A 43 -2.88 -9.55 8.41
N LEU A 44 -3.37 -10.59 7.78
CA LEU A 44 -3.86 -10.46 6.42
C LEU A 44 -5.04 -9.51 6.33
N SER A 45 -5.93 -9.55 7.30
CA SER A 45 -7.07 -8.62 7.33
C SER A 45 -6.59 -7.18 7.46
N ILE A 46 -5.59 -6.96 8.30
CA ILE A 46 -5.05 -5.62 8.49
C ILE A 46 -4.43 -5.12 7.19
N ILE A 47 -3.67 -5.96 6.51
CA ILE A 47 -3.04 -5.57 5.26
C ILE A 47 -4.11 -5.25 4.21
N GLU A 48 -5.18 -6.03 4.17
CA GLU A 48 -6.25 -5.73 3.23
C GLU A 48 -6.88 -4.38 3.50
N LEU A 49 -7.07 -4.05 4.77
CA LEU A 49 -7.59 -2.73 5.12
C LEU A 49 -6.65 -1.64 4.67
N MET A 50 -5.36 -1.84 4.87
CA MET A 50 -4.39 -0.85 4.46
C MET A 50 -4.40 -0.66 2.95
N GLU A 51 -4.46 -1.76 2.21
CA GLU A 51 -4.44 -1.68 0.76
C GLU A 51 -5.71 -1.04 0.19
N ALA A 52 -6.80 -1.13 0.92
CA ALA A 52 -8.03 -0.52 0.50
C ALA A 52 -8.11 0.96 0.85
N ASN A 53 -7.17 1.46 1.65
CA ASN A 53 -7.21 2.82 2.15
C ASN A 53 -5.85 3.49 1.99
N LEU A 54 -5.41 3.65 0.75
CA LEU A 54 -4.10 4.24 0.49
C LEU A 54 -4.18 5.75 0.38
N SER A 55 -5.21 6.29 -0.25
CA SER A 55 -5.32 7.74 -0.42
C SER A 55 -5.76 8.43 0.86
N GLU A 56 -6.48 7.74 1.72
CA GLU A 56 -6.89 8.28 3.01
C GLU A 56 -6.55 7.25 4.06
N PRO A 57 -5.30 7.21 4.49
CA PRO A 57 -4.84 6.14 5.37
C PRO A 57 -5.61 6.11 6.69
N LEU A 58 -5.93 4.92 7.11
CA LEU A 58 -6.57 4.71 8.40
C LEU A 58 -5.56 4.85 9.51
N SER A 59 -6.01 5.35 10.65
CA SER A 59 -5.15 5.34 11.83
C SER A 59 -5.06 3.93 12.37
N LEU A 60 -4.04 3.70 13.19
CA LEU A 60 -3.90 2.38 13.79
C LEU A 60 -5.08 2.08 14.72
N LEU A 61 -5.65 3.11 15.35
CA LEU A 61 -6.83 2.91 16.17
C LEU A 61 -8.03 2.45 15.34
N ASP A 62 -8.21 3.05 14.17
CA ASP A 62 -9.30 2.63 13.29
C ASP A 62 -9.13 1.19 12.86
N ILE A 63 -7.92 0.82 12.53
CA ILE A 63 -7.65 -0.57 12.13
C ILE A 63 -7.90 -1.50 13.31
N ALA A 64 -7.45 -1.11 14.48
CA ALA A 64 -7.62 -1.93 15.67
C ALA A 64 -9.09 -2.20 15.96
N ASP A 65 -9.91 -1.16 15.84
CA ASP A 65 -11.33 -1.33 16.04
C ASP A 65 -11.94 -2.30 15.05
N ASP A 66 -11.48 -2.21 13.82
CA ASP A 66 -12.06 -3.01 12.76
C ASP A 66 -11.71 -4.49 12.88
N VAL A 67 -10.52 -4.80 13.35
CA VAL A 67 -10.08 -6.19 13.46
C VAL A 67 -10.20 -6.72 14.87
N ASP A 68 -10.70 -5.90 15.79
CA ASP A 68 -10.95 -6.32 17.18
C ASP A 68 -9.67 -6.76 17.87
N LEU A 69 -8.65 -5.96 17.75
CA LEU A 69 -7.37 -6.15 18.44
C LEU A 69 -6.95 -4.83 19.03
N SER A 70 -6.09 -4.90 20.04
CA SER A 70 -5.50 -3.68 20.58
C SER A 70 -4.33 -3.26 19.70
N ARG A 71 -3.94 -1.98 19.83
CA ARG A 71 -2.76 -1.49 19.09
C ARG A 71 -1.53 -2.31 19.43
N ARG A 72 -1.37 -2.65 20.70
CA ARG A 72 -0.21 -3.41 21.12
C ARG A 72 -0.19 -4.79 20.47
N GLN A 73 -1.36 -5.41 20.37
CA GLN A 73 -1.44 -6.71 19.72
C GLN A 73 -1.09 -6.62 18.25
N ILE A 74 -1.56 -5.57 17.58
CA ILE A 74 -1.26 -5.39 16.17
C ILE A 74 0.24 -5.17 15.98
N GLU A 75 0.84 -4.35 16.83
CA GLU A 75 2.27 -4.09 16.69
C GLU A 75 3.08 -5.34 16.91
N ARG A 76 2.68 -6.14 17.89
CA ARG A 76 3.39 -7.38 18.14
C ARG A 76 3.26 -8.36 16.98
N LEU A 77 2.04 -8.49 16.45
CA LEU A 77 1.81 -9.39 15.34
C LEU A 77 2.59 -8.98 14.11
N PHE A 78 2.60 -7.68 13.81
CA PHE A 78 3.35 -7.23 12.64
C PHE A 78 4.84 -7.47 12.80
N ARG A 79 5.37 -7.26 14.00
CA ARG A 79 6.78 -7.56 14.21
C ARG A 79 7.08 -9.03 14.00
N GLN A 80 6.21 -9.88 14.51
CA GLN A 80 6.41 -11.32 14.39
C GLN A 80 6.29 -11.79 12.96
N GLU A 81 5.26 -11.31 12.24
CA GLU A 81 4.95 -11.83 10.94
C GLU A 81 5.64 -11.10 9.81
N MET A 82 5.85 -9.80 9.97
CA MET A 82 6.36 -8.97 8.89
C MET A 82 7.73 -8.37 9.17
N GLY A 83 8.20 -8.46 10.40
CA GLY A 83 9.52 -7.95 10.74
C GLY A 83 9.60 -6.45 10.87
N ARG A 84 8.46 -5.76 10.90
CA ARG A 84 8.44 -4.31 11.04
C ARG A 84 7.12 -3.86 11.61
N SER A 85 7.04 -2.58 11.97
CA SER A 85 5.82 -2.05 12.56
C SER A 85 4.73 -1.90 11.52
N PRO A 86 3.46 -1.87 11.96
CA PRO A 86 2.36 -1.64 11.01
C PRO A 86 2.47 -0.27 10.33
N ALA A 87 2.93 0.75 11.06
CA ALA A 87 3.08 2.07 10.45
C ALA A 87 4.10 2.05 9.33
N ARG A 88 5.20 1.36 9.55
CA ARG A 88 6.23 1.26 8.52
C ARG A 88 5.73 0.48 7.33
N TYR A 89 5.03 -0.60 7.56
CA TYR A 89 4.50 -1.38 6.46
C TYR A 89 3.49 -0.57 5.65
N TYR A 90 2.62 0.16 6.35
CA TYR A 90 1.63 0.99 5.67
C TYR A 90 2.31 2.02 4.78
N LEU A 91 3.36 2.64 5.32
CA LEU A 91 4.12 3.60 4.53
C LEU A 91 4.71 2.95 3.28
N GLU A 92 5.25 1.77 3.44
CA GLU A 92 5.89 1.09 2.32
C GLU A 92 4.91 0.78 1.19
N ILE A 93 3.70 0.34 1.52
CA ILE A 93 2.76 0.05 0.44
C ILE A 93 2.24 1.32 -0.22
N ARG A 94 2.15 2.41 0.52
CA ARG A 94 1.76 3.68 -0.07
C ARG A 94 2.84 4.18 -1.04
N VAL A 95 4.08 4.07 -0.65
CA VAL A 95 5.18 4.48 -1.49
C VAL A 95 5.31 3.56 -2.70
N ASP A 96 5.05 2.29 -2.52
CA ASP A 96 5.06 1.36 -3.63
C ASP A 96 3.98 1.70 -4.66
N ARG A 97 2.81 2.05 -4.18
CA ARG A 97 1.75 2.49 -5.07
C ARG A 97 2.17 3.73 -5.84
N ALA A 98 2.81 4.67 -5.13
CA ALA A 98 3.28 5.88 -5.78
C ALA A 98 4.30 5.57 -6.86
N ARG A 99 5.16 4.61 -6.63
CA ARG A 99 6.14 4.23 -7.64
C ARG A 99 5.46 3.76 -8.91
N HIS A 100 4.43 2.95 -8.77
CA HIS A 100 3.68 2.51 -9.93
C HIS A 100 3.06 3.68 -10.68
N LEU A 101 2.51 4.64 -9.94
CA LEU A 101 1.91 5.81 -10.59
C LEU A 101 2.95 6.67 -11.28
N LEU A 102 4.13 6.80 -10.68
CA LEU A 102 5.20 7.57 -11.30
C LEU A 102 5.66 6.94 -12.59
N ILE A 103 5.70 5.64 -12.64
CA ILE A 103 6.21 4.93 -13.81
C ILE A 103 5.13 4.80 -14.88
N GLN A 104 3.90 4.56 -14.49
CA GLN A 104 2.86 4.18 -15.43
C GLN A 104 1.89 5.29 -15.77
N SER A 105 2.03 6.46 -15.18
CA SER A 105 1.13 7.56 -15.49
C SER A 105 1.95 8.82 -15.68
N SER A 106 1.27 9.87 -16.15
CA SER A 106 1.92 11.18 -16.27
C SER A 106 1.40 12.15 -15.22
N LEU A 107 0.80 11.65 -14.16
CA LEU A 107 0.34 12.52 -13.09
C LEU A 107 1.50 13.32 -12.51
N PRO A 108 1.30 14.60 -12.22
CA PRO A 108 2.34 15.37 -11.53
C PRO A 108 2.72 14.72 -10.22
N VAL A 109 3.96 14.89 -9.82
CA VAL A 109 4.45 14.28 -8.59
C VAL A 109 3.59 14.68 -7.39
N VAL A 110 3.15 15.94 -7.35
CA VAL A 110 2.30 16.40 -6.26
C VAL A 110 1.00 15.59 -6.21
N GLU A 111 0.44 15.29 -7.36
CA GLU A 111 -0.81 14.54 -7.38
C GLU A 111 -0.59 13.09 -7.05
N VAL A 112 0.55 12.54 -7.42
CA VAL A 112 0.88 11.19 -6.99
C VAL A 112 0.96 11.14 -5.46
N ALA A 113 1.58 12.15 -4.86
CA ALA A 113 1.69 12.20 -3.41
C ALA A 113 0.31 12.22 -2.76
N VAL A 114 -0.59 13.04 -3.27
CA VAL A 114 -1.93 13.14 -2.72
C VAL A 114 -2.68 11.82 -2.91
N ALA A 115 -2.54 11.21 -4.07
CA ALA A 115 -3.24 9.96 -4.34
C ALA A 115 -2.79 8.83 -3.43
N CYS A 116 -1.59 8.94 -2.88
CA CYS A 116 -1.07 7.91 -2.01
C CYS A 116 -1.10 8.30 -0.54
N GLY A 117 -1.87 9.34 -0.21
CA GLY A 117 -2.16 9.66 1.16
C GLY A 117 -1.14 10.54 1.86
N PHE A 118 -0.26 11.20 1.12
CA PHE A 118 0.73 12.09 1.72
C PHE A 118 0.17 13.50 1.79
N VAL A 119 0.44 14.17 2.91
CA VAL A 119 -0.09 15.51 3.11
C VAL A 119 0.74 16.56 2.39
N SER A 120 1.97 16.24 2.00
CA SER A 120 2.80 17.20 1.29
C SER A 120 3.74 16.45 0.36
N ALA A 121 4.13 17.13 -0.70
CA ALA A 121 5.10 16.57 -1.62
C ALA A 121 6.46 16.42 -0.96
N SER A 122 6.79 17.30 -0.04
CA SER A 122 8.07 17.21 0.67
C SER A 122 8.15 15.94 1.50
N HIS A 123 7.10 15.66 2.24
CA HIS A 123 7.06 14.46 3.05
C HIS A 123 7.11 13.21 2.17
N PHE A 124 6.37 13.25 1.08
CA PHE A 124 6.38 12.16 0.14
C PHE A 124 7.78 11.91 -0.42
N SER A 125 8.45 12.97 -0.86
CA SER A 125 9.78 12.83 -1.43
C SER A 125 10.76 12.27 -0.41
N LYS A 126 10.65 12.71 0.83
CA LYS A 126 11.53 12.20 1.87
C LYS A 126 11.32 10.71 2.08
N CYS A 127 10.07 10.29 2.19
CA CYS A 127 9.76 8.88 2.38
C CYS A 127 10.19 8.05 1.18
N TYR A 128 9.98 8.57 -0.01
CA TYR A 128 10.34 7.86 -1.22
C TYR A 128 11.85 7.63 -1.27
N ARG A 129 12.60 8.69 -0.94
CA ARG A 129 14.06 8.57 -0.96
C ARG A 129 14.55 7.60 0.10
N GLU A 130 13.91 7.58 1.26
CA GLU A 130 14.31 6.64 2.30
C GLU A 130 14.09 5.20 1.88
N ILE A 131 13.03 4.94 1.14
CA ILE A 131 12.69 3.57 0.79
C ILE A 131 13.39 3.12 -0.48
N TYR A 132 13.46 3.98 -1.49
CA TYR A 132 13.99 3.58 -2.79
C TYR A 132 15.35 4.19 -3.13
N GLY A 133 15.85 5.11 -2.31
CA GLY A 133 17.16 5.67 -2.54
C GLY A 133 17.25 6.72 -3.63
N ARG A 134 16.13 7.17 -4.14
CA ARG A 134 16.09 8.20 -5.17
C ARG A 134 14.82 9.02 -4.99
N SER A 135 14.80 10.20 -5.61
CA SER A 135 13.62 11.04 -5.52
C SER A 135 12.54 10.55 -6.47
N PRO A 136 11.28 10.94 -6.22
CA PRO A 136 10.21 10.58 -7.16
C PRO A 136 10.46 11.13 -8.56
N GLN A 137 10.99 12.34 -8.66
CA GLN A 137 11.30 12.91 -9.96
C GLN A 137 12.35 12.09 -10.68
N GLN A 138 13.38 11.70 -9.97
CA GLN A 138 14.44 10.90 -10.55
C GLN A 138 13.92 9.55 -11.00
N GLU A 139 13.03 8.96 -10.21
CA GLU A 139 12.43 7.70 -10.61
C GLU A 139 11.72 7.83 -11.94
N ARG A 140 10.97 8.90 -12.13
CA ARG A 140 10.23 9.10 -13.37
C ARG A 140 11.15 9.35 -14.55
N ILE A 141 12.19 10.14 -14.34
CA ILE A 141 13.13 10.43 -15.39
C ILE A 141 13.84 9.16 -15.84
N ASP A 142 14.31 8.38 -14.87
CA ASP A 142 15.03 7.15 -15.19
C ASP A 142 14.17 6.20 -15.98
N ARG A 143 12.89 6.10 -15.61
CA ARG A 143 12.02 5.13 -16.26
C ARG A 143 11.53 5.61 -17.63
N LYS A 144 11.46 6.91 -17.84
CA LYS A 144 10.95 7.42 -19.10
C LYS A 144 12.03 7.54 -20.17
N GLN A 145 13.27 7.61 -19.75
CA GLN A 145 14.35 7.68 -20.71
C GLN A 145 14.72 6.27 -21.11
N PRO A 146 14.60 5.96 -22.38
CA PRO A 146 15.04 4.63 -22.82
C PRO A 146 16.52 4.51 -22.53
N LEU A 147 16.90 3.33 -22.16
CA LEU A 147 18.30 3.08 -21.98
C LEU A 147 18.97 3.42 -23.28
N ALA A 148 20.02 4.15 -23.16
CA ALA A 148 20.79 4.48 -24.34
C ALA A 148 21.29 3.19 -24.90
N ALA A 149 20.61 2.69 -25.73
CA ALA A 149 20.96 1.37 -26.20
C ALA A 149 22.02 1.48 -27.22
#